data_3a053649611c4d65f2c8789aecac1b69
#
_entry.id   3a053649611c4d65f2c8789aecac1b69
#
_cell.length_a   1.000
_cell.length_b   1.000
_cell.length_c   1.000
_cell.angle_alpha   90.00
_cell.angle_beta   90.00
_cell.angle_gamma   90.00
#
_symmetry.space_group_name_H-M   'P 1'
#
loop_
_entity.id
_entity.type
_entity.pdbx_description
1 polymer ?
#
loop_
_entity_poly.entity_id
_entity_poly.type
_entity_poly.pdbx_seq_one_letter_code
_entity_poly.pdbx_strand_id
1 'polypeptide(L)'
;MAGHGQFALLSERRFAPLFWTQFLGAANDNLFKFAFTLLATYQSARWGGGDGGTAGFVIGAVFIAPFLLFSATSGQLADKFERAGLMRLVKNLEIVVMAIAAAGFATQSATLLYVCVFLMGLHSTLFGPVKYAYLPQHLKDTELTGGNGLVEMGTFVAILLGTMGGGLLVKSGEQGPLWVAGGCIVVSLLGRFAAHFIPVSPAPDPALEINWNPFSETWRNLKLAAVDRAVFHSLLGISWLWFFGSIFLTAITPFAKDVLHGDENVVTLLLAVFDPRGGQWMEGRYVPSLLAAIGQVIERHLIDIGFLKPGDGALSHDPHASRAVAM
;
A
#
# COMPACT_ATOMS: atom_id res chain seq x y z
N MET A 1 -26.55 -0.66 -24.45
CA MET A 1 -26.55 -0.47 -22.99
C MET A 1 -25.32 0.34 -22.66
N ALA A 2 -25.48 1.58 -22.20
CA ALA A 2 -24.33 2.42 -21.83
C ALA A 2 -23.64 1.73 -20.63
N GLY A 3 -22.43 1.26 -20.83
CA GLY A 3 -21.60 0.71 -19.76
C GLY A 3 -21.35 1.80 -18.73
N HIS A 4 -21.93 1.68 -17.56
CA HIS A 4 -21.57 2.55 -16.43
C HIS A 4 -20.09 2.33 -16.19
N GLY A 5 -19.27 3.36 -16.41
CA GLY A 5 -17.82 3.26 -16.19
C GLY A 5 -17.55 2.83 -14.73
N GLN A 6 -16.46 2.09 -14.49
CA GLN A 6 -16.08 1.58 -13.16
C GLN A 6 -16.15 2.65 -12.05
N PHE A 7 -15.94 3.93 -12.38
CA PHE A 7 -16.02 5.05 -11.44
C PHE A 7 -17.42 5.28 -10.84
N ALA A 8 -18.50 4.75 -11.48
CA ALA A 8 -19.83 4.81 -10.91
C ALA A 8 -19.92 4.06 -9.57
N LEU A 9 -19.11 3.04 -9.35
CA LEU A 9 -19.02 2.32 -8.08
C LEU A 9 -18.69 3.22 -6.88
N LEU A 10 -17.93 4.30 -7.10
CA LEU A 10 -17.58 5.26 -6.04
C LEU A 10 -18.80 6.03 -5.49
N SER A 11 -19.94 6.00 -6.18
CA SER A 11 -21.21 6.57 -5.72
C SER A 11 -22.15 5.53 -5.14
N GLU A 12 -21.82 4.24 -5.20
CA GLU A 12 -22.70 3.17 -4.75
C GLU A 12 -22.45 2.79 -3.28
N ARG A 13 -23.52 2.70 -2.51
CA ARG A 13 -23.48 2.37 -1.08
C ARG A 13 -22.78 1.04 -0.78
N ARG A 14 -22.82 0.09 -1.72
CA ARG A 14 -22.19 -1.23 -1.56
C ARG A 14 -20.67 -1.19 -1.73
N PHE A 15 -20.09 -0.13 -2.32
CA PHE A 15 -18.65 -0.02 -2.62
C PHE A 15 -17.98 1.19 -2.00
N ALA A 16 -18.58 2.39 -2.08
CA ALA A 16 -17.98 3.65 -1.66
C ALA A 16 -17.49 3.65 -0.20
N PRO A 17 -18.24 3.12 0.81
CA PRO A 17 -17.76 3.11 2.18
C PRO A 17 -16.50 2.24 2.36
N LEU A 18 -16.41 1.09 1.69
CA LEU A 18 -15.21 0.26 1.69
C LEU A 18 -14.03 1.01 1.06
N PHE A 19 -14.26 1.64 -0.11
CA PHE A 19 -13.22 2.39 -0.81
C PHE A 19 -12.63 3.49 0.08
N TRP A 20 -13.47 4.33 0.69
CA TRP A 20 -12.98 5.41 1.56
C TRP A 20 -12.35 4.89 2.85
N THR A 21 -12.85 3.79 3.41
CA THR A 21 -12.26 3.16 4.60
C THR A 21 -10.82 2.69 4.33
N GLN A 22 -10.61 2.00 3.22
CA GLN A 22 -9.30 1.49 2.83
C GLN A 22 -8.36 2.61 2.37
N PHE A 23 -8.89 3.60 1.63
CA PHE A 23 -8.13 4.78 1.18
C PHE A 23 -7.56 5.56 2.36
N LEU A 24 -8.41 5.91 3.32
CA LEU A 24 -7.99 6.63 4.52
C LEU A 24 -7.03 5.81 5.39
N GLY A 25 -7.23 4.48 5.48
CA GLY A 25 -6.30 3.60 6.17
C GLY A 25 -4.92 3.60 5.53
N ALA A 26 -4.84 3.39 4.21
CA ALA A 26 -3.57 3.41 3.49
C ALA A 26 -2.89 4.78 3.53
N ALA A 27 -3.65 5.87 3.48
CA ALA A 27 -3.12 7.22 3.65
C ALA A 27 -2.53 7.43 5.05
N ASN A 28 -3.22 6.96 6.09
CA ASN A 28 -2.77 7.07 7.48
C ASN A 28 -1.49 6.27 7.76
N ASP A 29 -1.44 5.01 7.27
CA ASP A 29 -0.25 4.16 7.36
C ASP A 29 0.98 4.86 6.79
N ASN A 30 0.85 5.48 5.64
CA ASN A 30 1.96 6.12 4.95
C ASN A 30 2.28 7.51 5.51
N LEU A 31 1.29 8.27 5.96
CA LEU A 31 1.49 9.52 6.67
C LEU A 31 2.34 9.30 7.93
N PHE A 32 1.91 8.36 8.79
CA PHE A 32 2.61 8.03 10.03
C PHE A 32 4.01 7.46 9.76
N LYS A 33 4.09 6.40 8.96
CA LYS A 33 5.33 5.68 8.67
C LYS A 33 6.37 6.58 8.03
N PHE A 34 5.99 7.38 7.03
CA PHE A 34 6.92 8.27 6.34
C PHE A 34 7.39 9.42 7.22
N ALA A 35 6.49 10.04 7.98
CA ALA A 35 6.85 11.08 8.94
C ALA A 35 7.86 10.56 9.98
N PHE A 36 7.62 9.38 10.55
CA PHE A 36 8.56 8.77 11.48
C PHE A 36 9.89 8.41 10.81
N THR A 37 9.87 7.90 9.57
CA THR A 37 11.09 7.62 8.80
C THR A 37 11.93 8.88 8.61
N LEU A 38 11.32 10.01 8.23
CA LEU A 38 12.04 11.28 8.09
C LEU A 38 12.67 11.72 9.41
N LEU A 39 11.89 11.71 10.50
CA LEU A 39 12.40 12.08 11.82
C LEU A 39 13.54 11.18 12.27
N ALA A 40 13.42 9.86 12.11
CA ALA A 40 14.45 8.91 12.48
C ALA A 40 15.71 9.02 11.61
N THR A 41 15.58 9.42 10.33
CA THR A 41 16.72 9.57 9.42
C THR A 41 17.45 10.89 9.62
N TYR A 42 16.73 12.01 9.70
CA TYR A 42 17.34 13.35 9.77
C TYR A 42 17.61 13.83 11.19
N GLN A 43 16.90 13.31 12.18
CA GLN A 43 17.01 13.63 13.60
C GLN A 43 17.25 12.37 14.42
N SER A 44 18.16 11.50 13.98
CA SER A 44 18.37 10.16 14.55
C SER A 44 18.71 10.16 16.04
N ALA A 45 19.49 11.15 16.51
CA ALA A 45 19.81 11.30 17.93
C ALA A 45 18.57 11.49 18.81
N ARG A 46 17.51 12.09 18.27
CA ARG A 46 16.27 12.38 19.00
C ARG A 46 15.21 11.28 18.80
N TRP A 47 15.14 10.68 17.61
CA TRP A 47 14.02 9.82 17.22
C TRP A 47 14.39 8.38 16.91
N GLY A 48 15.64 8.04 16.77
CA GLY A 48 16.02 6.69 16.30
C GLY A 48 17.10 5.99 17.09
N GLY A 49 17.96 6.72 17.80
CA GLY A 49 19.03 6.15 18.60
C GLY A 49 20.07 5.34 17.82
N GLY A 50 20.04 5.33 16.47
CA GLY A 50 20.89 4.52 15.61
C GLY A 50 21.43 5.30 14.40
N ASP A 51 21.98 4.56 13.45
CA ASP A 51 22.38 5.11 12.15
C ASP A 51 21.13 5.53 11.36
N GLY A 52 21.00 6.82 11.08
CA GLY A 52 19.88 7.38 10.32
C GLY A 52 19.70 6.75 8.93
N GLY A 53 20.79 6.28 8.31
CA GLY A 53 20.74 5.63 7.00
C GLY A 53 19.98 4.29 7.01
N THR A 54 19.92 3.60 8.14
CA THR A 54 19.23 2.30 8.29
C THR A 54 17.82 2.41 8.83
N ALA A 55 17.42 3.56 9.38
CA ALA A 55 16.15 3.75 10.06
C ALA A 55 14.92 3.36 9.21
N GLY A 56 14.90 3.77 7.94
CA GLY A 56 13.82 3.44 7.02
C GLY A 56 13.67 1.93 6.76
N PHE A 57 14.78 1.21 6.65
CA PHE A 57 14.78 -0.25 6.47
C PHE A 57 14.26 -0.96 7.72
N VAL A 58 14.65 -0.51 8.91
CA VAL A 58 14.15 -1.07 10.18
C VAL A 58 12.65 -0.80 10.33
N ILE A 59 12.19 0.42 10.08
CA ILE A 59 10.77 0.78 10.10
C ILE A 59 9.98 -0.07 9.10
N GLY A 60 10.49 -0.24 7.88
CA GLY A 60 9.88 -1.09 6.87
C GLY A 60 9.79 -2.56 7.30
N ALA A 61 10.88 -3.10 7.85
CA ALA A 61 10.92 -4.49 8.34
C ALA A 61 9.93 -4.72 9.49
N VAL A 62 9.89 -3.80 10.46
CA VAL A 62 8.95 -3.86 11.60
C VAL A 62 7.50 -3.79 11.13
N PHE A 63 7.20 -2.96 10.11
CA PHE A 63 5.86 -2.85 9.53
C PHE A 63 5.43 -4.12 8.80
N ILE A 64 6.36 -4.79 8.10
CA ILE A 64 6.07 -6.01 7.32
C ILE A 64 6.04 -7.27 8.19
N ALA A 65 6.70 -7.29 9.34
CA ALA A 65 6.77 -8.46 10.20
C ALA A 65 5.38 -9.06 10.56
N PRO A 66 4.34 -8.28 10.91
CA PRO A 66 3.00 -8.81 11.14
C PRO A 66 2.39 -9.51 9.92
N PHE A 67 2.67 -9.06 8.70
CA PHE A 67 2.17 -9.71 7.48
C PHE A 67 2.73 -11.14 7.37
N LEU A 68 4.03 -11.32 7.64
CA LEU A 68 4.64 -12.64 7.65
C LEU A 68 4.04 -13.55 8.73
N LEU A 69 3.78 -13.00 9.92
CA LEU A 69 3.35 -13.77 11.08
C LEU A 69 1.86 -14.07 11.11
N PHE A 70 1.02 -13.14 10.63
CA PHE A 70 -0.43 -13.17 10.89
C PHE A 70 -1.31 -13.21 9.64
N SER A 71 -0.76 -13.16 8.40
CA SER A 71 -1.60 -13.16 7.18
C SER A 71 -2.51 -14.39 7.08
N ALA A 72 -1.99 -15.57 7.36
CA ALA A 72 -2.78 -16.80 7.31
C ALA A 72 -3.89 -16.82 8.36
N THR A 73 -3.62 -16.35 9.57
CA THR A 73 -4.61 -16.19 10.63
C THR A 73 -5.67 -15.15 10.27
N SER A 74 -5.23 -14.03 9.69
CA SER A 74 -6.11 -12.96 9.23
C SER A 74 -7.10 -13.44 8.16
N GLY A 75 -6.66 -14.28 7.24
CA GLY A 75 -7.54 -14.93 6.25
C GLY A 75 -8.63 -15.75 6.92
N GLN A 76 -8.28 -16.61 7.88
CA GLN A 76 -9.23 -17.42 8.64
C GLN A 76 -10.24 -16.55 9.43
N LEU A 77 -9.79 -15.42 10.01
CA LEU A 77 -10.69 -14.48 10.68
C LEU A 77 -11.69 -13.86 9.70
N ALA A 78 -11.26 -13.52 8.48
CA ALA A 78 -12.13 -12.99 7.44
C ALA A 78 -13.18 -13.99 6.93
N ASP A 79 -12.91 -15.28 7.05
CA ASP A 79 -13.84 -16.34 6.68
C ASP A 79 -14.81 -16.70 7.83
N LYS A 80 -14.33 -16.62 9.07
CA LYS A 80 -15.12 -17.00 10.26
C LYS A 80 -16.06 -15.90 10.73
N PHE A 81 -15.69 -14.62 10.61
CA PHE A 81 -16.45 -13.51 11.18
C PHE A 81 -17.13 -12.64 10.12
N GLU A 82 -18.18 -11.93 10.55
CA GLU A 82 -18.86 -10.93 9.71
C GLU A 82 -17.86 -9.82 9.33
N ARG A 83 -17.67 -9.63 8.01
CA ARG A 83 -16.57 -8.86 7.45
C ARG A 83 -16.67 -7.37 7.75
N ALA A 84 -17.86 -6.76 7.68
CA ALA A 84 -18.03 -5.35 7.99
C ALA A 84 -17.81 -5.06 9.48
N GLY A 85 -18.20 -5.97 10.37
CA GLY A 85 -17.90 -5.91 11.79
C GLY A 85 -16.40 -5.98 12.07
N LEU A 86 -15.72 -6.93 11.40
CA LEU A 86 -14.27 -7.07 11.51
C LEU A 86 -13.55 -5.81 11.00
N MET A 87 -13.97 -5.23 9.87
CA MET A 87 -13.41 -3.96 9.37
C MET A 87 -13.59 -2.82 10.39
N ARG A 88 -14.78 -2.71 11.00
CA ARG A 88 -15.04 -1.71 12.05
C ARG A 88 -14.17 -1.91 13.28
N LEU A 89 -13.95 -3.16 13.71
CA LEU A 89 -13.05 -3.49 14.81
C LEU A 89 -11.62 -3.09 14.50
N VAL A 90 -11.13 -3.44 13.31
CA VAL A 90 -9.78 -3.08 12.85
C VAL A 90 -9.61 -1.56 12.79
N LYS A 91 -10.62 -0.81 12.35
CA LYS A 91 -10.58 0.67 12.37
C LYS A 91 -10.62 1.27 13.78
N ASN A 92 -11.26 0.59 14.75
CA ASN A 92 -11.14 1.00 16.17
C ASN A 92 -9.72 0.77 16.69
N LEU A 93 -9.09 -0.35 16.33
CA LEU A 93 -7.68 -0.61 16.65
C LEU A 93 -6.76 0.48 16.10
N GLU A 94 -6.98 0.93 14.87
CA GLU A 94 -6.22 2.03 14.26
C GLU A 94 -6.28 3.32 15.09
N ILE A 95 -7.47 3.71 15.57
CA ILE A 95 -7.62 4.88 16.44
C ILE A 95 -6.78 4.74 17.71
N VAL A 96 -6.83 3.57 18.36
CA VAL A 96 -6.03 3.30 19.57
C VAL A 96 -4.54 3.40 19.27
N VAL A 97 -4.08 2.80 18.17
CA VAL A 97 -2.68 2.87 17.75
C VAL A 97 -2.25 4.31 17.47
N MET A 98 -3.09 5.11 16.82
CA MET A 98 -2.78 6.53 16.57
C MET A 98 -2.78 7.37 17.86
N ALA A 99 -3.60 7.04 18.84
CA ALA A 99 -3.53 7.69 20.16
C ALA A 99 -2.21 7.37 20.88
N ILE A 100 -1.74 6.11 20.81
CA ILE A 100 -0.42 5.72 21.36
C ILE A 100 0.70 6.42 20.56
N ALA A 101 0.59 6.51 19.23
CA ALA A 101 1.55 7.21 18.40
C ALA A 101 1.62 8.71 18.74
N ALA A 102 0.48 9.34 19.03
CA ALA A 102 0.44 10.72 19.48
C ALA A 102 1.19 10.91 20.80
N ALA A 103 1.03 10.00 21.77
CA ALA A 103 1.83 9.99 22.98
C ALA A 103 3.32 9.79 22.68
N GLY A 104 3.67 8.89 21.72
CA GLY A 104 5.03 8.66 21.27
C GLY A 104 5.66 9.92 20.67
N PHE A 105 4.95 10.67 19.84
CA PHE A 105 5.42 11.94 19.29
C PHE A 105 5.55 13.02 20.37
N ALA A 106 4.57 13.13 21.28
CA ALA A 106 4.60 14.13 22.35
C ALA A 106 5.75 13.88 23.34
N THR A 107 6.02 12.63 23.69
CA THR A 107 7.10 12.24 24.60
C THR A 107 8.43 11.98 23.91
N GLN A 108 8.48 12.08 22.58
CA GLN A 108 9.66 11.79 21.75
C GLN A 108 10.21 10.36 21.95
N SER A 109 9.31 9.41 22.22
CA SER A 109 9.66 8.03 22.48
C SER A 109 9.72 7.21 21.20
N ALA A 110 10.93 6.98 20.67
CA ALA A 110 11.14 6.12 19.50
C ALA A 110 10.57 4.71 19.73
N THR A 111 10.72 4.16 20.93
CA THR A 111 10.20 2.83 21.27
C THR A 111 8.69 2.74 21.08
N LEU A 112 7.92 3.73 21.57
CA LEU A 112 6.47 3.78 21.36
C LEU A 112 6.13 3.86 19.87
N LEU A 113 6.88 4.65 19.10
CA LEU A 113 6.65 4.78 17.67
C LEU A 113 6.95 3.49 16.91
N TYR A 114 8.02 2.74 17.27
CA TYR A 114 8.28 1.41 16.70
C TYR A 114 7.19 0.39 17.03
N VAL A 115 6.68 0.41 18.27
CA VAL A 115 5.52 -0.41 18.66
C VAL A 115 4.31 -0.05 17.80
N CYS A 116 4.06 1.25 17.56
CA CYS A 116 2.97 1.70 16.69
C CYS A 116 3.19 1.25 15.23
N VAL A 117 4.42 1.27 14.72
CA VAL A 117 4.75 0.74 13.37
C VAL A 117 4.34 -0.74 13.27
N PHE A 118 4.72 -1.56 14.26
CA PHE A 118 4.33 -2.98 14.29
C PHE A 118 2.81 -3.15 14.35
N LEU A 119 2.14 -2.40 15.24
CA LEU A 119 0.67 -2.46 15.39
C LEU A 119 -0.07 -1.96 14.15
N MET A 120 0.46 -0.98 13.41
CA MET A 120 -0.08 -0.56 12.11
C MET A 120 0.12 -1.65 11.04
N GLY A 121 1.26 -2.32 11.03
CA GLY A 121 1.45 -3.50 10.19
C GLY A 121 0.45 -4.61 10.51
N LEU A 122 0.18 -4.86 11.80
CA LEU A 122 -0.84 -5.82 12.24
C LEU A 122 -2.25 -5.39 11.80
N HIS A 123 -2.61 -4.11 12.00
CA HIS A 123 -3.86 -3.53 11.52
C HIS A 123 -4.05 -3.77 10.02
N SER A 124 -3.04 -3.45 9.21
CA SER A 124 -3.09 -3.61 7.75
C SER A 124 -3.14 -5.09 7.34
N THR A 125 -2.45 -5.98 8.08
CA THR A 125 -2.53 -7.43 7.90
C THR A 125 -3.94 -7.96 8.16
N LEU A 126 -4.62 -7.49 9.19
CA LEU A 126 -6.00 -7.90 9.51
C LEU A 126 -7.01 -7.36 8.48
N PHE A 127 -6.76 -6.17 7.94
CA PHE A 127 -7.67 -5.53 6.97
C PHE A 127 -7.57 -6.13 5.56
N GLY A 128 -6.36 -6.55 5.14
CA GLY A 128 -6.06 -7.00 3.78
C GLY A 128 -7.02 -8.09 3.26
N PRO A 129 -7.06 -9.28 3.86
CA PRO A 129 -7.93 -10.37 3.42
C PRO A 129 -9.41 -10.00 3.43
N VAL A 130 -9.84 -9.24 4.45
CA VAL A 130 -11.24 -8.85 4.62
C VAL A 130 -11.71 -7.95 3.47
N LYS A 131 -10.89 -6.98 3.05
CA LYS A 131 -11.26 -6.05 1.96
C LYS A 131 -11.45 -6.78 0.62
N TYR A 132 -10.56 -7.72 0.28
CA TYR A 132 -10.67 -8.46 -0.97
C TYR A 132 -11.78 -9.52 -0.93
N ALA A 133 -12.00 -10.15 0.22
CA ALA A 133 -13.09 -11.10 0.40
C ALA A 133 -14.48 -10.43 0.37
N TYR A 134 -14.57 -9.14 0.73
CA TYR A 134 -15.82 -8.36 0.67
C TYR A 134 -16.28 -8.11 -0.78
N LEU A 135 -15.36 -7.85 -1.70
CA LEU A 135 -15.69 -7.43 -3.07
C LEU A 135 -16.60 -8.44 -3.82
N PRO A 136 -16.31 -9.76 -3.85
CA PRO A 136 -17.16 -10.71 -4.54
C PRO A 136 -18.57 -10.87 -3.94
N GLN A 137 -18.77 -10.48 -2.67
CA GLN A 137 -20.08 -10.54 -2.04
C GLN A 137 -20.97 -9.36 -2.41
N HIS A 138 -20.39 -8.25 -2.87
CA HIS A 138 -21.11 -6.99 -3.10
C HIS A 138 -21.05 -6.47 -4.52
N LEU A 139 -20.14 -6.99 -5.35
CA LEU A 139 -20.00 -6.64 -6.75
C LEU A 139 -20.45 -7.79 -7.65
N LYS A 140 -20.96 -7.46 -8.82
CA LYS A 140 -21.25 -8.44 -9.87
C LYS A 140 -19.92 -8.91 -10.50
N ASP A 141 -19.91 -10.10 -11.09
CA ASP A 141 -18.72 -10.65 -11.75
C ASP A 141 -18.12 -9.68 -12.80
N THR A 142 -18.99 -8.99 -13.54
CA THR A 142 -18.62 -7.99 -14.55
C THR A 142 -18.00 -6.71 -13.96
N GLU A 143 -18.18 -6.46 -12.67
CA GLU A 143 -17.69 -5.27 -11.94
C GLU A 143 -16.43 -5.57 -11.13
N LEU A 144 -16.10 -6.85 -10.88
CA LEU A 144 -15.00 -7.26 -10.00
C LEU A 144 -13.65 -6.72 -10.47
N THR A 145 -13.34 -6.82 -11.77
CA THR A 145 -12.09 -6.29 -12.31
C THR A 145 -11.98 -4.78 -12.12
N GLY A 146 -13.05 -4.04 -12.41
CA GLY A 146 -13.10 -2.58 -12.21
C GLY A 146 -13.05 -2.20 -10.74
N GLY A 147 -13.75 -2.92 -9.87
CA GLY A 147 -13.76 -2.71 -8.42
C GLY A 147 -12.38 -2.95 -7.78
N ASN A 148 -11.70 -4.06 -8.14
CA ASN A 148 -10.32 -4.31 -7.72
C ASN A 148 -9.36 -3.22 -8.22
N GLY A 149 -9.49 -2.82 -9.50
CA GLY A 149 -8.69 -1.74 -10.06
C GLY A 149 -8.87 -0.42 -9.33
N LEU A 150 -10.09 -0.06 -8.94
CA LEU A 150 -10.36 1.14 -8.13
C LEU A 150 -9.74 1.04 -6.73
N VAL A 151 -9.83 -0.12 -6.07
CA VAL A 151 -9.22 -0.34 -4.76
C VAL A 151 -7.70 -0.17 -4.83
N GLU A 152 -7.05 -0.75 -5.84
CA GLU A 152 -5.60 -0.61 -6.03
C GLU A 152 -5.21 0.82 -6.40
N MET A 153 -5.91 1.45 -7.34
CA MET A 153 -5.71 2.86 -7.69
C MET A 153 -5.82 3.74 -6.42
N GLY A 154 -6.88 3.53 -5.63
CA GLY A 154 -7.09 4.25 -4.38
C GLY A 154 -5.96 4.02 -3.39
N THR A 155 -5.43 2.79 -3.30
CA THR A 155 -4.28 2.46 -2.45
C THR A 155 -3.04 3.25 -2.85
N PHE A 156 -2.68 3.27 -4.14
CA PHE A 156 -1.49 4.01 -4.61
C PHE A 156 -1.64 5.52 -4.44
N VAL A 157 -2.82 6.08 -4.75
CA VAL A 157 -3.09 7.51 -4.51
C VAL A 157 -3.03 7.83 -3.02
N ALA A 158 -3.56 6.97 -2.16
CA ALA A 158 -3.50 7.14 -0.71
C ALA A 158 -2.06 7.07 -0.17
N ILE A 159 -1.23 6.16 -0.68
CA ILE A 159 0.20 6.08 -0.36
C ILE A 159 0.88 7.40 -0.71
N LEU A 160 0.67 7.91 -1.91
CA LEU A 160 1.25 9.17 -2.38
C LEU A 160 0.84 10.35 -1.49
N LEU A 161 -0.46 10.53 -1.28
CA LEU A 161 -0.99 11.64 -0.49
C LEU A 161 -0.59 11.54 0.99
N GLY A 162 -0.58 10.32 1.57
CA GLY A 162 -0.12 10.08 2.93
C GLY A 162 1.36 10.41 3.10
N THR A 163 2.20 9.96 2.18
CA THR A 163 3.64 10.24 2.17
C THR A 163 3.90 11.75 2.05
N MET A 164 3.26 12.43 1.10
CA MET A 164 3.38 13.88 0.93
C MET A 164 2.90 14.62 2.18
N GLY A 165 1.73 14.23 2.71
CA GLY A 165 1.17 14.81 3.93
C GLY A 165 2.11 14.66 5.13
N GLY A 166 2.69 13.46 5.32
CA GLY A 166 3.68 13.20 6.37
C GLY A 166 4.92 14.09 6.24
N GLY A 167 5.46 14.20 5.02
CA GLY A 167 6.61 15.06 4.74
C GLY A 167 6.32 16.54 5.00
N LEU A 168 5.17 17.05 4.57
CA LEU A 168 4.75 18.45 4.77
C LEU A 168 4.52 18.77 6.26
N LEU A 169 3.89 17.85 7.01
CA LEU A 169 3.61 18.08 8.42
C LEU A 169 4.88 18.06 9.28
N VAL A 170 5.85 17.19 8.99
CA VAL A 170 7.15 17.18 9.68
C VAL A 170 7.87 18.52 9.56
N LYS A 171 7.73 19.20 8.42
CA LYS A 171 8.37 20.52 8.15
C LYS A 171 7.78 21.68 8.94
N SER A 172 6.65 21.51 9.61
CA SER A 172 6.01 22.60 10.37
C SER A 172 6.81 23.02 11.63
N GLY A 173 8.12 22.86 11.60
CA GLY A 173 9.06 23.25 12.65
C GLY A 173 9.04 22.29 13.86
N GLU A 174 9.34 22.83 15.04
CA GLU A 174 9.41 22.01 16.28
C GLU A 174 8.10 21.29 16.62
N GLN A 175 6.97 21.84 16.20
CA GLN A 175 5.65 21.24 16.39
C GLN A 175 5.26 20.23 15.31
N GLY A 176 6.09 20.03 14.30
CA GLY A 176 5.85 19.09 13.19
C GLY A 176 5.39 17.70 13.65
N PRO A 177 6.06 17.06 14.62
CA PRO A 177 5.64 15.76 15.14
C PRO A 177 4.22 15.77 15.76
N LEU A 178 3.81 16.86 16.40
CA LEU A 178 2.46 17.02 16.96
C LEU A 178 1.41 17.22 15.87
N TRP A 179 1.75 17.93 14.79
CA TRP A 179 0.87 18.03 13.62
C TRP A 179 0.69 16.68 12.91
N VAL A 180 1.75 15.87 12.81
CA VAL A 180 1.66 14.49 12.32
C VAL A 180 0.71 13.68 13.21
N ALA A 181 0.87 13.73 14.52
CA ALA A 181 0.00 13.04 15.47
C ALA A 181 -1.47 13.43 15.30
N GLY A 182 -1.76 14.74 15.22
CA GLY A 182 -3.11 15.26 15.00
C GLY A 182 -3.68 14.80 13.65
N GLY A 183 -2.89 14.86 12.58
CA GLY A 183 -3.26 14.39 11.24
C GLY A 183 -3.62 12.90 11.23
N CYS A 184 -2.79 12.06 11.86
CA CYS A 184 -3.05 10.62 11.97
C CYS A 184 -4.35 10.31 12.73
N ILE A 185 -4.62 11.01 13.83
CA ILE A 185 -5.86 10.86 14.60
C ILE A 185 -7.07 11.26 13.74
N VAL A 186 -7.01 12.41 13.07
CA VAL A 186 -8.11 12.88 12.22
C VAL A 186 -8.40 11.88 11.10
N VAL A 187 -7.37 11.40 10.39
CA VAL A 187 -7.53 10.43 9.30
C VAL A 187 -8.09 9.10 9.81
N SER A 188 -7.64 8.61 10.98
CA SER A 188 -8.16 7.37 11.57
C SER A 188 -9.65 7.50 11.96
N LEU A 189 -10.05 8.64 12.51
CA LEU A 189 -11.46 8.93 12.85
C LEU A 189 -12.35 9.00 11.59
N LEU A 190 -11.88 9.67 10.54
CA LEU A 190 -12.57 9.72 9.25
C LEU A 190 -12.69 8.32 8.62
N GLY A 191 -11.63 7.52 8.68
CA GLY A 191 -11.64 6.13 8.21
C GLY A 191 -12.61 5.25 9.00
N ARG A 192 -12.67 5.43 10.33
CA ARG A 192 -13.66 4.75 11.18
C ARG A 192 -15.10 5.20 10.88
N PHE A 193 -15.29 6.47 10.63
CA PHE A 193 -16.60 7.02 10.23
C PHE A 193 -17.05 6.42 8.90
N ALA A 194 -16.18 6.36 7.88
CA ALA A 194 -16.49 5.70 6.61
C ALA A 194 -16.84 4.22 6.81
N ALA A 195 -16.12 3.50 7.67
CA ALA A 195 -16.37 2.10 7.98
C ALA A 195 -17.74 1.84 8.63
N HIS A 196 -18.35 2.84 9.25
CA HIS A 196 -19.69 2.71 9.82
C HIS A 196 -20.77 2.39 8.77
N PHE A 197 -20.58 2.91 7.57
CA PHE A 197 -21.53 2.77 6.46
C PHE A 197 -21.30 1.52 5.61
N ILE A 198 -20.29 0.70 5.90
CA ILE A 198 -20.05 -0.56 5.17
C ILE A 198 -21.24 -1.49 5.41
N PRO A 199 -21.91 -1.98 4.35
CA PRO A 199 -22.99 -2.94 4.46
C PRO A 199 -22.58 -4.23 5.15
N VAL A 200 -23.54 -4.88 5.78
CA VAL A 200 -23.34 -6.20 6.40
C VAL A 200 -22.85 -7.19 5.37
N SER A 201 -21.83 -7.96 5.74
CA SER A 201 -21.17 -8.94 4.87
C SER A 201 -21.00 -10.24 5.65
N PRO A 202 -21.94 -11.20 5.49
CA PRO A 202 -21.98 -12.42 6.28
C PRO A 202 -20.69 -13.23 6.16
N ALA A 203 -20.34 -13.89 7.27
CA ALA A 203 -19.22 -14.82 7.30
C ALA A 203 -19.50 -16.01 6.36
N PRO A 204 -18.55 -16.40 5.49
CA PRO A 204 -18.75 -17.56 4.61
C PRO A 204 -18.72 -18.88 5.39
N ASP A 205 -17.94 -18.99 6.44
CA ASP A 205 -17.83 -20.19 7.27
C ASP A 205 -17.79 -19.87 8.77
N PRO A 206 -18.92 -19.58 9.41
CA PRO A 206 -18.98 -19.29 10.84
C PRO A 206 -18.51 -20.45 11.74
N ALA A 207 -18.53 -21.69 11.22
CA ALA A 207 -18.13 -22.88 11.95
C ALA A 207 -16.62 -23.19 11.85
N LEU A 208 -15.87 -22.41 11.05
CA LEU A 208 -14.44 -22.61 10.83
C LEU A 208 -13.69 -22.69 12.16
N GLU A 209 -12.94 -23.75 12.37
CA GLU A 209 -11.97 -23.86 13.48
C GLU A 209 -10.65 -23.19 13.09
N ILE A 210 -10.28 -22.14 13.84
CA ILE A 210 -9.07 -21.36 13.55
C ILE A 210 -7.83 -22.18 13.93
N ASN A 211 -6.97 -22.40 12.96
CA ASN A 211 -5.62 -22.90 13.21
C ASN A 211 -4.71 -21.73 13.62
N TRP A 212 -4.42 -21.63 14.90
CA TRP A 212 -3.58 -20.57 15.48
C TRP A 212 -2.09 -20.72 15.18
N ASN A 213 -1.65 -21.82 14.55
CA ASN A 213 -0.27 -21.95 14.10
C ASN A 213 -0.09 -21.31 12.72
N PRO A 214 0.49 -20.10 12.64
CA PRO A 214 0.60 -19.36 11.38
C PRO A 214 1.49 -20.07 10.37
N PHE A 215 2.51 -20.80 10.83
CA PHE A 215 3.46 -21.47 9.92
C PHE A 215 2.82 -22.67 9.23
N SER A 216 2.08 -23.51 9.96
CA SER A 216 1.38 -24.65 9.38
C SER A 216 0.29 -24.19 8.40
N GLU A 217 -0.41 -23.11 8.73
CA GLU A 217 -1.47 -22.56 7.89
C GLU A 217 -0.90 -21.90 6.64
N THR A 218 0.16 -21.10 6.77
CA THR A 218 0.86 -20.52 5.61
C THR A 218 1.35 -21.60 4.66
N TRP A 219 1.94 -22.69 5.22
CA TRP A 219 2.40 -23.81 4.40
C TRP A 219 1.26 -24.53 3.67
N ARG A 220 0.12 -24.71 4.35
CA ARG A 220 -1.11 -25.25 3.72
C ARG A 220 -1.58 -24.40 2.56
N ASN A 221 -1.63 -23.10 2.76
CA ASN A 221 -2.07 -22.14 1.72
C ASN A 221 -1.10 -22.09 0.53
N LEU A 222 0.21 -22.14 0.78
CA LEU A 222 1.22 -22.21 -0.29
C LEU A 222 1.09 -23.51 -1.10
N LYS A 223 0.86 -24.66 -0.45
CA LYS A 223 0.60 -25.92 -1.15
C LYS A 223 -0.66 -25.83 -2.01
N LEU A 224 -1.72 -25.23 -1.50
CA LEU A 224 -2.97 -25.05 -2.22
C LEU A 224 -2.76 -24.16 -3.46
N ALA A 225 -2.06 -23.04 -3.30
CA ALA A 225 -1.75 -22.14 -4.41
C ALA A 225 -0.84 -22.80 -5.46
N ALA A 226 0.05 -23.71 -5.07
CA ALA A 226 0.95 -24.42 -5.97
C ALA A 226 0.26 -25.50 -6.84
N VAL A 227 -1.00 -25.84 -6.56
CA VAL A 227 -1.80 -26.75 -7.41
C VAL A 227 -2.02 -26.15 -8.78
N ASP A 228 -2.28 -24.84 -8.85
CA ASP A 228 -2.39 -24.10 -10.12
C ASP A 228 -1.12 -23.29 -10.36
N ARG A 229 -0.38 -23.65 -11.44
CA ARG A 229 0.87 -22.98 -11.81
C ARG A 229 0.66 -21.50 -12.14
N ALA A 230 -0.45 -21.13 -12.76
CA ALA A 230 -0.72 -19.73 -13.12
C ALA A 230 -0.94 -18.89 -11.85
N VAL A 231 -1.69 -19.41 -10.89
CA VAL A 231 -1.89 -18.76 -9.59
C VAL A 231 -0.57 -18.62 -8.85
N PHE A 232 0.22 -19.68 -8.78
CA PHE A 232 1.51 -19.66 -8.07
C PHE A 232 2.51 -18.68 -8.68
N HIS A 233 2.66 -18.67 -10.02
CA HIS A 233 3.54 -17.71 -10.69
C HIS A 233 3.04 -16.26 -10.56
N SER A 234 1.72 -16.05 -10.57
CA SER A 234 1.15 -14.72 -10.33
C SER A 234 1.47 -14.22 -8.90
N LEU A 235 1.36 -15.10 -7.90
CA LEU A 235 1.75 -14.78 -6.52
C LEU A 235 3.24 -14.41 -6.41
N LEU A 236 4.12 -15.18 -7.08
CA LEU A 236 5.55 -14.87 -7.10
C LEU A 236 5.84 -13.54 -7.80
N GLY A 237 5.19 -13.26 -8.94
CA GLY A 237 5.34 -12.03 -9.69
C GLY A 237 4.91 -10.80 -8.87
N ILE A 238 3.74 -10.88 -8.21
CA ILE A 238 3.24 -9.81 -7.33
C ILE A 238 4.17 -9.62 -6.13
N SER A 239 4.62 -10.72 -5.51
CA SER A 239 5.54 -10.66 -4.37
C SER A 239 6.87 -10.00 -4.75
N TRP A 240 7.40 -10.34 -5.93
CA TRP A 240 8.61 -9.71 -6.45
C TRP A 240 8.42 -8.21 -6.72
N LEU A 241 7.31 -7.80 -7.31
CA LEU A 241 6.99 -6.40 -7.57
C LEU A 241 6.95 -5.58 -6.27
N TRP A 242 6.26 -6.09 -5.25
CA TRP A 242 6.18 -5.43 -3.95
C TRP A 242 7.52 -5.40 -3.22
N PHE A 243 8.31 -6.48 -3.30
CA PHE A 243 9.66 -6.53 -2.72
C PHE A 243 10.57 -5.48 -3.35
N PHE A 244 10.62 -5.43 -4.69
CA PHE A 244 11.40 -4.43 -5.41
C PHE A 244 10.94 -3.01 -5.08
N GLY A 245 9.63 -2.76 -5.15
CA GLY A 245 9.06 -1.45 -4.83
C GLY A 245 9.36 -0.98 -3.41
N SER A 246 9.30 -1.88 -2.43
CA SER A 246 9.59 -1.54 -1.03
C SER A 246 11.06 -1.19 -0.80
N ILE A 247 12.00 -1.92 -1.42
CA ILE A 247 13.43 -1.60 -1.38
C ILE A 247 13.69 -0.23 -2.00
N PHE A 248 13.14 0.00 -3.20
CA PHE A 248 13.32 1.25 -3.91
C PHE A 248 12.81 2.46 -3.11
N LEU A 249 11.57 2.39 -2.61
CA LEU A 249 10.97 3.46 -1.81
C LEU A 249 11.74 3.72 -0.51
N THR A 250 12.26 2.67 0.13
CA THR A 250 13.02 2.80 1.37
C THR A 250 14.41 3.39 1.13
N ALA A 251 15.05 3.03 0.00
CA ALA A 251 16.39 3.53 -0.35
C ALA A 251 16.40 5.02 -0.76
N ILE A 252 15.27 5.58 -1.21
CA ILE A 252 15.20 7.00 -1.62
C ILE A 252 15.58 7.95 -0.48
N THR A 253 15.13 7.67 0.74
CA THR A 253 15.40 8.56 1.89
C THR A 253 16.90 8.68 2.22
N PRO A 254 17.65 7.58 2.47
CA PRO A 254 19.10 7.68 2.67
C PRO A 254 19.83 8.17 1.42
N PHE A 255 19.41 7.79 0.22
CA PHE A 255 20.00 8.28 -1.02
C PHE A 255 19.91 9.82 -1.13
N ALA A 256 18.74 10.39 -0.86
CA ALA A 256 18.55 11.84 -0.88
C ALA A 256 19.44 12.54 0.17
N LYS A 257 19.57 11.96 1.37
CA LYS A 257 20.38 12.51 2.44
C LYS A 257 21.88 12.38 2.16
N ASP A 258 22.36 11.16 1.89
CA ASP A 258 23.79 10.82 1.93
C ASP A 258 24.47 11.06 0.56
N VAL A 259 23.72 10.95 -0.55
CA VAL A 259 24.26 11.10 -1.91
C VAL A 259 23.93 12.48 -2.49
N LEU A 260 22.65 12.90 -2.37
CA LEU A 260 22.21 14.19 -2.91
C LEU A 260 22.44 15.35 -1.92
N HIS A 261 22.80 15.06 -0.67
CA HIS A 261 22.93 16.04 0.43
C HIS A 261 21.67 16.91 0.59
N GLY A 262 20.51 16.31 0.30
CA GLY A 262 19.19 16.95 0.34
C GLY A 262 18.56 16.90 1.74
N ASP A 263 17.67 17.85 1.98
CA ASP A 263 16.84 17.88 3.17
C ASP A 263 15.56 17.00 2.99
N GLU A 264 14.66 17.01 3.98
CA GLU A 264 13.38 16.28 3.94
C GLU A 264 12.48 16.68 2.76
N ASN A 265 12.71 17.89 2.20
CA ASN A 265 11.99 18.37 1.01
C ASN A 265 12.37 17.59 -0.22
N VAL A 266 13.67 17.35 -0.40
CA VAL A 266 14.17 16.60 -1.55
C VAL A 266 13.59 15.20 -1.54
N VAL A 267 13.53 14.52 -0.38
CA VAL A 267 12.88 13.21 -0.25
C VAL A 267 11.40 13.27 -0.62
N THR A 268 10.68 14.23 -0.05
CA THR A 268 9.24 14.40 -0.30
C THR A 268 8.96 14.69 -1.77
N LEU A 269 9.78 15.53 -2.40
CA LEU A 269 9.70 15.84 -3.82
C LEU A 269 10.04 14.63 -4.70
N LEU A 270 11.10 13.89 -4.40
CA LEU A 270 11.51 12.71 -5.17
C LEU A 270 10.42 11.62 -5.17
N LEU A 271 9.71 11.45 -4.06
CA LEU A 271 8.60 10.51 -3.97
C LEU A 271 7.31 11.03 -4.63
N ALA A 272 7.18 12.36 -4.76
CA ALA A 272 6.03 13.01 -5.40
C ALA A 272 6.24 13.27 -6.90
N VAL A 273 7.48 13.30 -7.38
CA VAL A 273 7.80 13.67 -8.76
C VAL A 273 7.50 12.50 -9.71
N PHE A 274 6.36 12.61 -10.38
CA PHE A 274 6.29 12.26 -11.78
C PHE A 274 7.14 13.29 -12.54
N ASP A 275 8.04 12.82 -13.42
CA ASP A 275 8.89 13.72 -14.18
C ASP A 275 8.06 14.86 -14.80
N PRO A 276 8.21 16.13 -14.35
CA PRO A 276 7.39 17.25 -14.84
C PRO A 276 7.68 17.60 -16.29
N ARG A 277 8.72 17.01 -16.90
CA ARG A 277 9.05 17.13 -18.31
C ARG A 277 8.38 16.06 -19.18
N GLY A 278 7.58 15.17 -18.58
CA GLY A 278 6.78 14.19 -19.30
C GLY A 278 7.58 13.01 -19.87
N GLY A 279 8.69 12.61 -19.26
CA GLY A 279 9.50 11.48 -19.69
C GLY A 279 10.71 11.83 -20.54
N GLN A 280 11.50 10.82 -20.89
CA GLN A 280 12.73 10.97 -21.67
C GLN A 280 12.76 10.04 -22.89
N TRP A 281 13.44 10.47 -23.95
CA TRP A 281 13.79 9.60 -25.06
C TRP A 281 14.99 8.75 -24.67
N MET A 282 14.79 7.43 -24.57
CA MET A 282 15.86 6.47 -24.29
C MET A 282 15.96 5.50 -25.46
N GLU A 283 17.14 5.38 -26.07
CA GLU A 283 17.42 4.49 -27.21
C GLU A 283 16.40 4.63 -28.37
N GLY A 284 15.97 5.87 -28.66
CA GLY A 284 15.01 6.14 -29.76
C GLY A 284 13.54 5.89 -29.42
N ARG A 285 13.20 5.60 -28.15
CA ARG A 285 11.83 5.46 -27.66
C ARG A 285 11.53 6.46 -26.58
N TYR A 286 10.31 6.98 -26.60
CA TYR A 286 9.82 7.85 -25.54
C TYR A 286 9.37 7.03 -24.34
N VAL A 287 10.00 7.26 -23.19
CA VAL A 287 9.66 6.62 -21.92
C VAL A 287 8.99 7.66 -21.02
N PRO A 288 7.68 7.57 -20.79
CA PRO A 288 6.91 8.62 -20.12
C PRO A 288 7.21 8.77 -18.63
N SER A 289 7.77 7.74 -17.99
CA SER A 289 8.14 7.77 -16.56
C SER A 289 9.13 6.66 -16.22
N LEU A 290 9.79 6.74 -15.06
CA LEU A 290 10.61 5.65 -14.55
C LEU A 290 9.81 4.33 -14.38
N LEU A 291 8.55 4.42 -13.97
CA LEU A 291 7.65 3.25 -13.89
C LEU A 291 7.41 2.62 -15.27
N ALA A 292 7.26 3.45 -16.30
CA ALA A 292 7.14 2.96 -17.68
C ALA A 292 8.44 2.31 -18.17
N ALA A 293 9.61 2.83 -17.78
CA ALA A 293 10.90 2.22 -18.06
C ALA A 293 11.03 0.82 -17.44
N ILE A 294 10.65 0.69 -16.17
CA ILE A 294 10.63 -0.60 -15.46
C ILE A 294 9.63 -1.56 -16.12
N GLY A 295 8.43 -1.07 -16.46
CA GLY A 295 7.41 -1.86 -17.18
C GLY A 295 7.94 -2.41 -18.50
N GLN A 296 8.66 -1.61 -19.28
CA GLN A 296 9.28 -2.04 -20.53
C GLN A 296 10.37 -3.09 -20.35
N VAL A 297 11.17 -3.00 -19.28
CA VAL A 297 12.19 -4.02 -18.96
C VAL A 297 11.51 -5.35 -18.60
N ILE A 298 10.46 -5.30 -17.81
CA ILE A 298 9.68 -6.49 -17.44
C ILE A 298 9.00 -7.09 -18.67
N GLU A 299 8.36 -6.27 -19.51
CA GLU A 299 7.71 -6.72 -20.75
C GLU A 299 8.71 -7.40 -21.68
N ARG A 300 9.89 -6.79 -21.90
CA ARG A 300 10.96 -7.39 -22.72
C ARG A 300 11.40 -8.74 -22.14
N HIS A 301 11.62 -8.82 -20.83
CA HIS A 301 11.98 -10.07 -20.18
C HIS A 301 10.90 -11.14 -20.34
N LEU A 302 9.63 -10.81 -20.20
CA LEU A 302 8.51 -11.73 -20.38
C LEU A 302 8.38 -12.21 -21.82
N ILE A 303 8.75 -11.38 -22.81
CA ILE A 303 8.83 -11.77 -24.22
C ILE A 303 10.02 -12.70 -24.43
N ASP A 304 11.19 -12.38 -23.88
CA ASP A 304 12.42 -13.16 -24.03
C ASP A 304 12.30 -14.59 -23.47
N ILE A 305 11.56 -14.74 -22.36
CA ILE A 305 11.27 -16.06 -21.76
C ILE A 305 10.05 -16.76 -22.40
N GLY A 306 9.44 -16.17 -23.43
CA GLY A 306 8.30 -16.75 -24.14
C GLY A 306 6.95 -16.70 -23.41
N PHE A 307 6.85 -15.92 -22.33
CA PHE A 307 5.59 -15.75 -21.56
C PHE A 307 4.61 -14.81 -22.26
N LEU A 308 5.12 -13.78 -22.96
CA LEU A 308 4.34 -12.86 -23.79
C LEU A 308 4.80 -12.98 -25.26
N LYS A 309 3.87 -12.82 -26.20
CA LYS A 309 4.22 -12.68 -27.61
C LYS A 309 4.56 -11.23 -27.92
N PRO A 310 5.51 -10.96 -28.84
CA PRO A 310 5.75 -9.61 -29.33
C PRO A 310 4.43 -9.02 -29.87
N GLY A 311 3.96 -7.91 -29.27
CA GLY A 311 2.71 -7.24 -29.64
C GLY A 311 1.53 -7.46 -28.68
N ASP A 312 1.58 -8.40 -27.75
CA ASP A 312 0.52 -8.62 -26.76
C ASP A 312 0.59 -7.62 -25.57
N GLY A 313 1.66 -6.81 -25.46
CA GLY A 313 1.86 -5.85 -24.37
C GLY A 313 1.07 -4.55 -24.55
N ALA A 314 0.37 -4.12 -23.52
CA ALA A 314 -0.39 -2.85 -23.50
C ALA A 314 0.48 -1.59 -23.66
N LEU A 315 1.81 -1.70 -23.59
CA LEU A 315 2.76 -0.58 -23.70
C LEU A 315 3.27 -0.36 -25.13
N SER A 316 2.86 -1.19 -26.10
CA SER A 316 3.29 -1.10 -27.49
C SER A 316 2.48 -0.09 -28.33
N HIS A 317 1.57 0.68 -27.76
CA HIS A 317 0.86 1.75 -28.47
C HIS A 317 1.77 2.97 -28.64
N ASP A 318 2.63 2.93 -29.66
CA ASP A 318 3.20 4.14 -30.26
C ASP A 318 2.14 4.75 -31.19
N PRO A 319 1.54 5.91 -30.85
CA PRO A 319 0.56 6.56 -31.72
C PRO A 319 1.15 7.03 -33.05
N HIS A 320 2.47 6.96 -33.25
CA HIS A 320 3.16 7.32 -34.49
C HIS A 320 3.54 6.12 -35.37
N ALA A 321 3.51 4.88 -34.86
CA ALA A 321 3.83 3.68 -35.65
C ALA A 321 2.78 3.37 -36.74
N SER A 322 1.53 3.84 -36.55
CA SER A 322 0.45 3.64 -37.53
C SER A 322 0.53 4.53 -38.78
N ARG A 323 1.46 5.51 -38.85
CA ARG A 323 1.66 6.35 -40.04
C ARG A 323 2.77 5.90 -40.98
N ALA A 324 3.60 4.92 -40.58
CA ALA A 324 4.73 4.45 -41.39
C ALA A 324 4.40 3.25 -42.30
N VAL A 325 3.20 2.68 -42.21
CA VAL A 325 2.77 1.52 -43.07
C VAL A 325 1.83 1.94 -44.21
N ALA A 326 1.56 3.24 -44.36
CA ALA A 326 0.71 3.79 -45.40
C ALA A 326 1.47 4.70 -46.39
N MET A 327 2.74 4.35 -46.75
CA MET A 327 3.45 4.90 -47.91
C MET A 327 4.10 3.80 -48.69
#